data_211178cc2c6d4bda6949b765da5dbaf6
#
_entry.id   211178cc2c6d4bda6949b765da5dbaf6
#
_cell.length_a   1.000
_cell.length_b   1.000
_cell.length_c   1.000
_cell.angle_alpha   90.00
_cell.angle_beta   90.00
_cell.angle_gamma   90.00
#
_symmetry.space_group_name_H-M   'P 1'
#
loop_
_entity.id
_entity.type
_entity.pdbx_description
1 polymer ?
#
loop_
_entity_poly.entity_id
_entity_poly.type
_entity_poly.pdbx_seq_one_letter_code
_entity_poly.pdbx_strand_id
1 'polypeptide(L)'
;MSKKWIWSFIGVLAIVSLLIVGCAPDAAPAPEEEEEEEGPAPEEEEEEPAAPTDEVFEWIGQSHAGGITQQHHSLSRVAEEIGAASGGRLKMSVEVGGGIAPASKEFDAVDSGTLDFAVTCFMYWMDKFPACGIFTMVSGGMSPMEAMTWFREGGGSELAEEMVEGYNVHILKNGGWMGPPEAFLMTNKELKTVADFQGIKIRGAGDAAEILSRLGAGMVMMPAGEVFESMERGVIDAFEVASPTLNWDLGLQEAADYLYLSGARQPYEYNPFIVNQDRWNELPDDLKAIVSQVNQAETIRAYNELIRLDLEAIAKFEDYGTEVLRVPAELEEGYLEEAREFYSEMAAGDEFRGRVLDSYWSWQEKVSAVWARL
;
A
#
# COMPACT_ATOMS: atom_id res chain seq x y z
N MET A 1 -38.14 -26.55 -27.30
CA MET A 1 -37.89 -27.38 -28.48
C MET A 1 -36.42 -27.24 -28.79
N SER A 2 -35.77 -28.23 -28.57
CA SER A 2 -35.06 -29.37 -29.21
C SER A 2 -33.59 -29.02 -29.37
N LYS A 3 -32.75 -29.67 -28.57
CA LYS A 3 -32.05 -30.94 -28.77
C LYS A 3 -30.79 -30.82 -29.63
N LYS A 4 -29.63 -31.10 -28.94
CA LYS A 4 -28.78 -32.31 -29.11
C LYS A 4 -27.74 -32.15 -30.21
N TRP A 5 -26.45 -32.54 -30.10
CA TRP A 5 -25.73 -33.80 -29.76
C TRP A 5 -24.23 -33.48 -29.83
N ILE A 6 -23.32 -33.79 -28.91
CA ILE A 6 -22.70 -35.06 -28.47
C ILE A 6 -21.68 -35.68 -29.46
N TRP A 7 -20.49 -36.05 -28.86
CA TRP A 7 -19.46 -37.04 -29.17
C TRP A 7 -18.24 -36.53 -29.95
N SER A 8 -17.10 -36.51 -29.27
CA SER A 8 -16.04 -37.54 -29.11
C SER A 8 -15.47 -38.13 -30.40
N PHE A 9 -14.13 -38.04 -30.59
CA PHE A 9 -13.34 -39.19 -30.97
C PHE A 9 -11.84 -38.99 -30.66
N ILE A 10 -11.30 -39.93 -29.91
CA ILE A 10 -9.90 -40.29 -29.72
C ILE A 10 -9.40 -40.91 -31.02
N GLY A 11 -8.20 -40.59 -31.47
CA GLY A 11 -7.56 -41.25 -32.59
C GLY A 11 -6.05 -41.23 -32.48
N VAL A 12 -5.49 -42.26 -31.86
CA VAL A 12 -4.10 -42.72 -31.98
C VAL A 12 -3.84 -43.15 -33.41
N LEU A 13 -2.75 -42.75 -34.05
CA LEU A 13 -2.17 -43.48 -35.15
C LEU A 13 -0.64 -43.44 -35.17
N ALA A 14 -0.12 -44.63 -35.24
CA ALA A 14 1.26 -45.00 -35.23
C ALA A 14 1.95 -44.84 -36.59
N ILE A 15 3.19 -44.58 -36.55
CA ILE A 15 4.36 -44.94 -37.37
C ILE A 15 4.08 -45.82 -38.59
N VAL A 16 4.52 -45.37 -39.78
CA VAL A 16 5.04 -46.27 -40.84
C VAL A 16 6.29 -45.69 -41.46
N SER A 17 7.39 -46.40 -41.27
CA SER A 17 8.68 -46.22 -41.94
C SER A 17 8.54 -46.78 -43.37
N LEU A 18 9.06 -46.06 -44.35
CA LEU A 18 9.36 -46.63 -45.67
C LEU A 18 10.78 -46.23 -46.12
N LEU A 19 11.59 -47.25 -46.19
CA LEU A 19 12.92 -47.28 -46.75
C LEU A 19 12.82 -47.12 -48.28
N ILE A 20 13.65 -46.22 -48.85
CA ILE A 20 14.01 -46.28 -50.27
C ILE A 20 15.54 -46.22 -50.32
N VAL A 21 16.12 -47.33 -50.81
CA VAL A 21 17.50 -47.54 -51.14
C VAL A 21 17.80 -46.92 -52.50
N GLY A 22 18.82 -46.10 -52.59
CA GLY A 22 19.34 -45.61 -53.86
C GLY A 22 20.88 -45.51 -53.76
N CYS A 23 21.59 -46.26 -54.58
CA CYS A 23 23.05 -46.42 -54.62
C CYS A 23 23.76 -45.27 -55.33
N ALA A 24 24.94 -44.93 -54.82
CA ALA A 24 26.27 -44.69 -55.35
C ALA A 24 26.67 -43.22 -55.63
N PRO A 25 27.97 -42.87 -55.73
CA PRO A 25 29.20 -43.57 -55.31
C PRO A 25 30.17 -42.72 -54.46
N ASP A 26 31.23 -43.37 -53.98
CA ASP A 26 32.40 -42.96 -53.21
C ASP A 26 32.87 -41.48 -53.31
N ALA A 27 33.03 -40.87 -52.16
CA ALA A 27 33.98 -39.79 -51.92
C ALA A 27 34.70 -40.06 -50.59
N ALA A 28 35.98 -39.73 -50.54
CA ALA A 28 36.95 -40.04 -49.50
C ALA A 28 36.63 -39.56 -48.10
N PRO A 29 37.18 -40.18 -47.03
CA PRO A 29 36.86 -39.84 -45.64
C PRO A 29 37.42 -38.48 -45.22
N ALA A 30 36.55 -37.64 -44.61
CA ALA A 30 36.97 -36.47 -43.85
C ALA A 30 37.41 -36.90 -42.44
N PRO A 31 38.28 -36.12 -41.78
CA PRO A 31 38.81 -36.50 -40.47
C PRO A 31 37.74 -36.50 -39.40
N GLU A 32 37.80 -37.48 -38.52
CA GLU A 32 36.99 -37.61 -37.30
C GLU A 32 37.24 -36.38 -36.40
N GLU A 33 36.21 -35.57 -36.16
CA GLU A 33 36.17 -34.65 -35.05
C GLU A 33 35.95 -35.48 -33.78
N GLU A 34 36.91 -35.42 -32.87
CA GLU A 34 36.75 -35.94 -31.51
C GLU A 34 35.61 -35.16 -30.82
N GLU A 35 34.52 -35.84 -30.53
CA GLU A 35 33.50 -35.35 -29.60
C GLU A 35 34.17 -35.25 -28.22
N GLU A 36 34.48 -34.01 -27.78
CA GLU A 36 34.75 -33.74 -26.37
C GLU A 36 33.47 -34.12 -25.57
N GLU A 37 33.54 -35.19 -24.78
CA GLU A 37 32.53 -35.46 -23.74
C GLU A 37 32.50 -34.28 -22.77
N GLU A 38 31.46 -33.44 -22.86
CA GLU A 38 31.13 -32.50 -21.77
C GLU A 38 30.84 -33.33 -20.51
N GLY A 39 31.74 -33.25 -19.56
CA GLY A 39 31.54 -33.83 -18.22
C GLY A 39 30.30 -33.23 -17.58
N PRO A 40 29.67 -33.94 -16.63
CA PRO A 40 28.48 -33.46 -15.94
C PRO A 40 28.74 -32.08 -15.31
N ALA A 41 27.83 -31.13 -15.54
CA ALA A 41 27.86 -29.84 -14.89
C ALA A 41 28.01 -30.02 -13.36
N PRO A 42 28.79 -29.14 -12.68
CA PRO A 42 28.88 -29.19 -11.22
C PRO A 42 27.50 -29.16 -10.63
N GLU A 43 27.15 -30.14 -9.82
CA GLU A 43 25.96 -30.06 -8.94
C GLU A 43 26.16 -28.81 -8.07
N GLU A 44 25.27 -27.84 -8.18
CA GLU A 44 25.13 -26.76 -7.19
C GLU A 44 24.84 -27.45 -5.86
N GLU A 45 25.78 -27.44 -4.93
CA GLU A 45 25.55 -27.84 -3.55
C GLU A 45 24.48 -26.89 -3.01
N GLU A 46 23.24 -27.39 -2.83
CA GLU A 46 22.23 -26.71 -2.03
C GLU A 46 22.84 -26.53 -0.63
N GLU A 47 23.21 -25.28 -0.28
CA GLU A 47 23.62 -24.96 1.09
C GLU A 47 22.47 -25.34 2.02
N GLU A 48 22.66 -26.33 2.88
CA GLU A 48 21.72 -26.66 3.94
C GLU A 48 21.45 -25.38 4.76
N PRO A 49 20.18 -25.02 5.04
CA PRO A 49 19.86 -23.85 5.84
C PRO A 49 20.58 -23.95 7.18
N ALA A 50 21.33 -22.92 7.53
CA ALA A 50 22.09 -22.86 8.76
C ALA A 50 21.17 -23.13 9.96
N ALA A 51 21.60 -23.99 10.90
CA ALA A 51 20.85 -24.30 12.09
C ALA A 51 20.51 -23.01 12.88
N PRO A 52 19.29 -22.89 13.43
CA PRO A 52 18.91 -21.70 14.19
C PRO A 52 19.92 -21.40 15.29
N THR A 53 20.43 -20.18 15.34
CA THR A 53 21.30 -19.73 16.43
C THR A 53 20.48 -19.44 17.66
N ASP A 54 21.05 -19.66 18.87
CA ASP A 54 20.41 -19.27 20.15
C ASP A 54 20.58 -17.75 20.43
N GLU A 55 21.08 -17.00 19.45
CA GLU A 55 21.31 -15.56 19.59
C GLU A 55 19.99 -14.80 19.72
N VAL A 56 19.97 -13.85 20.66
CA VAL A 56 18.81 -13.01 20.95
C VAL A 56 19.07 -11.59 20.49
N PHE A 57 18.17 -11.10 19.66
CA PHE A 57 18.16 -9.73 19.15
C PHE A 57 17.10 -8.92 19.93
N GLU A 58 17.45 -7.70 20.29
CA GLU A 58 16.54 -6.77 20.98
C GLU A 58 16.43 -5.51 20.14
N TRP A 59 15.20 -5.18 19.73
CA TRP A 59 14.87 -4.01 18.92
C TRP A 59 13.95 -3.05 19.66
N ILE A 60 14.20 -1.75 19.50
CA ILE A 60 13.32 -0.69 19.96
C ILE A 60 12.77 0.07 18.77
N GLY A 61 11.45 0.27 18.75
CA GLY A 61 10.79 0.97 17.67
C GLY A 61 9.62 1.81 18.11
N GLN A 62 9.01 2.51 17.16
CA GLN A 62 7.95 3.45 17.42
C GLN A 62 6.89 3.39 16.32
N SER A 63 5.63 3.60 16.71
CA SER A 63 4.55 3.94 15.79
C SER A 63 4.47 5.47 15.65
N HIS A 64 4.21 5.99 14.45
CA HIS A 64 3.96 7.44 14.29
C HIS A 64 2.68 7.91 15.00
N ALA A 65 1.82 7.00 15.37
CA ALA A 65 0.49 7.26 15.88
C ALA A 65 0.40 7.11 17.40
N GLY A 66 -0.62 7.73 17.99
CA GLY A 66 -0.85 7.71 19.44
C GLY A 66 -1.32 6.34 19.95
N GLY A 67 -1.17 6.08 21.25
CA GLY A 67 -1.38 4.77 21.85
C GLY A 67 -2.81 4.20 21.77
N ILE A 68 -3.80 5.01 21.46
CA ILE A 68 -5.20 4.55 21.30
C ILE A 68 -5.55 4.22 19.84
N THR A 69 -4.64 4.41 18.91
CA THR A 69 -4.88 4.24 17.47
C THR A 69 -4.69 2.79 17.02
N GLN A 70 -5.35 2.43 15.92
CA GLN A 70 -5.22 1.10 15.34
C GLN A 70 -3.80 0.85 14.77
N GLN A 71 -3.11 1.89 14.30
CA GLN A 71 -1.72 1.80 13.85
C GLN A 71 -0.79 1.36 14.98
N HIS A 72 -0.92 1.97 16.17
CA HIS A 72 -0.11 1.59 17.33
C HIS A 72 -0.46 0.18 17.84
N HIS A 73 -1.74 -0.16 17.92
CA HIS A 73 -2.18 -1.49 18.34
C HIS A 73 -1.69 -2.58 17.37
N SER A 74 -1.73 -2.31 16.07
CA SER A 74 -1.23 -3.21 15.03
C SER A 74 0.27 -3.46 15.19
N LEU A 75 1.09 -2.41 15.36
CA LEU A 75 2.52 -2.56 15.56
C LEU A 75 2.86 -3.31 16.88
N SER A 76 2.09 -3.08 17.93
CA SER A 76 2.25 -3.81 19.19
C SER A 76 1.99 -5.31 19.02
N ARG A 77 0.94 -5.68 18.28
CA ARG A 77 0.66 -7.09 17.94
C ARG A 77 1.76 -7.71 17.08
N VAL A 78 2.30 -6.97 16.11
CA VAL A 78 3.46 -7.42 15.31
C VAL A 78 4.62 -7.78 16.22
N ALA A 79 4.97 -6.91 17.16
CA ALA A 79 6.08 -7.14 18.10
C ALA A 79 5.85 -8.39 18.97
N GLU A 80 4.64 -8.57 19.50
CA GLU A 80 4.27 -9.73 20.32
C GLU A 80 4.33 -11.03 19.51
N GLU A 81 3.79 -11.04 18.28
CA GLU A 81 3.73 -12.23 17.42
C GLU A 81 5.12 -12.62 16.90
N ILE A 82 5.98 -11.64 16.56
CA ILE A 82 7.38 -11.90 16.18
C ILE A 82 8.12 -12.52 17.37
N GLY A 83 7.95 -11.97 18.59
CA GLY A 83 8.53 -12.53 19.81
C GLY A 83 8.12 -13.98 20.01
N ALA A 84 6.85 -14.29 19.87
CA ALA A 84 6.32 -15.65 20.00
C ALA A 84 6.80 -16.60 18.88
N ALA A 85 6.71 -16.16 17.62
CA ALA A 85 7.09 -16.98 16.45
C ALA A 85 8.60 -17.28 16.40
N SER A 86 9.43 -16.33 16.86
CA SER A 86 10.89 -16.51 16.93
C SER A 86 11.35 -17.34 18.13
N GLY A 87 10.44 -17.79 19.01
CA GLY A 87 10.80 -18.44 20.27
C GLY A 87 11.54 -17.52 21.25
N GLY A 88 11.33 -16.20 21.14
CA GLY A 88 11.98 -15.18 21.96
C GLY A 88 13.36 -14.77 21.46
N ARG A 89 13.78 -15.20 20.26
CA ARG A 89 15.08 -14.80 19.67
C ARG A 89 15.05 -13.35 19.12
N LEU A 90 13.88 -12.83 18.74
CA LEU A 90 13.73 -11.41 18.42
C LEU A 90 12.70 -10.81 19.36
N LYS A 91 13.16 -9.90 20.22
CA LYS A 91 12.32 -9.15 21.16
C LYS A 91 12.20 -7.72 20.67
N MET A 92 10.96 -7.24 20.56
CA MET A 92 10.68 -5.90 20.05
C MET A 92 9.91 -5.10 21.10
N SER A 93 10.38 -3.88 21.38
CA SER A 93 9.70 -2.89 22.21
C SER A 93 9.11 -1.81 21.35
N VAL A 94 7.85 -1.45 21.56
CA VAL A 94 7.10 -0.47 20.75
C VAL A 94 6.71 0.72 21.61
N GLU A 95 7.14 1.91 21.20
CA GLU A 95 6.75 3.18 21.78
C GLU A 95 5.68 3.88 20.95
N VAL A 96 4.93 4.76 21.58
CA VAL A 96 3.94 5.62 20.88
C VAL A 96 4.62 6.73 20.13
N GLY A 97 3.92 7.31 19.14
CA GLY A 97 4.41 8.46 18.38
C GLY A 97 4.86 9.60 19.28
N GLY A 98 6.10 10.04 19.09
CA GLY A 98 6.72 11.06 19.92
C GLY A 98 7.38 10.55 21.23
N GLY A 99 7.34 9.24 21.49
CA GLY A 99 7.94 8.66 22.69
C GLY A 99 9.46 8.69 22.68
N ILE A 100 10.08 8.42 21.54
CA ILE A 100 11.55 8.46 21.34
C ILE A 100 11.94 9.59 20.39
N ALA A 101 11.29 9.65 19.23
CA ALA A 101 11.51 10.68 18.22
C ALA A 101 10.17 11.35 17.85
N PRO A 102 10.17 12.63 17.44
CA PRO A 102 8.96 13.23 16.88
C PRO A 102 8.40 12.34 15.74
N ALA A 103 7.09 12.15 15.68
CA ALA A 103 6.45 11.26 14.70
C ALA A 103 6.85 11.58 13.24
N SER A 104 7.06 12.88 12.92
CA SER A 104 7.55 13.33 11.61
C SER A 104 9.06 13.10 11.38
N LYS A 105 9.79 12.51 12.33
CA LYS A 105 11.24 12.28 12.29
C LYS A 105 11.64 10.82 12.47
N GLU A 106 10.70 9.92 12.36
CA GLU A 106 10.96 8.47 12.53
C GLU A 106 11.90 7.94 11.47
N PHE A 107 11.77 8.40 10.21
CA PHE A 107 12.72 8.05 9.15
C PHE A 107 14.17 8.41 9.55
N ASP A 108 14.38 9.64 9.98
CA ASP A 108 15.72 10.11 10.40
C ASP A 108 16.21 9.34 11.65
N ALA A 109 15.32 8.97 12.55
CA ALA A 109 15.64 8.20 13.74
C ALA A 109 16.03 6.74 13.41
N VAL A 110 15.38 6.12 12.44
CA VAL A 110 15.75 4.78 11.93
C VAL A 110 17.06 4.85 11.15
N ASP A 111 17.23 5.83 10.26
CA ASP A 111 18.46 6.05 9.51
C ASP A 111 19.69 6.20 10.42
N SER A 112 19.55 6.96 11.52
CA SER A 112 20.63 7.16 12.50
C SER A 112 20.82 6.01 13.50
N GLY A 113 19.95 5.00 13.53
CA GLY A 113 19.97 3.92 14.51
C GLY A 113 19.47 4.34 15.91
N THR A 114 18.78 5.47 16.04
CA THR A 114 18.08 5.85 17.27
C THR A 114 16.86 4.96 17.52
N LEU A 115 16.20 4.55 16.43
CA LEU A 115 15.19 3.51 16.38
C LEU A 115 15.71 2.35 15.52
N ASP A 116 15.44 1.11 15.93
CA ASP A 116 15.74 -0.07 15.13
C ASP A 116 14.67 -0.27 14.04
N PHE A 117 13.41 0.10 14.32
CA PHE A 117 12.29 0.02 13.37
C PHE A 117 11.21 1.06 13.66
N ALA A 118 10.33 1.28 12.67
CA ALA A 118 9.12 2.07 12.86
C ALA A 118 8.01 1.63 11.88
N VAL A 119 6.74 1.86 12.27
CA VAL A 119 5.64 2.03 11.32
C VAL A 119 5.36 3.52 11.22
N THR A 120 5.62 4.11 10.07
CA THR A 120 5.62 5.56 9.87
C THR A 120 4.81 5.95 8.65
N CYS A 121 4.48 7.23 8.52
CA CYS A 121 3.73 7.73 7.37
C CYS A 121 4.69 8.31 6.32
N PHE A 122 4.59 7.86 5.07
CA PHE A 122 5.36 8.41 3.96
C PHE A 122 5.18 9.93 3.80
N MET A 123 4.00 10.47 4.12
CA MET A 123 3.73 11.91 4.02
C MET A 123 4.68 12.77 4.85
N TYR A 124 5.29 12.22 5.91
CA TYR A 124 6.26 12.94 6.74
C TYR A 124 7.64 13.07 6.08
N TRP A 125 7.87 12.38 4.96
CA TRP A 125 9.15 12.41 4.25
C TRP A 125 9.14 13.28 2.99
N MET A 126 8.01 13.95 2.68
CA MET A 126 7.82 14.70 1.43
C MET A 126 8.86 15.80 1.20
N ASP A 127 9.36 16.42 2.26
CA ASP A 127 10.44 17.40 2.16
C ASP A 127 11.77 16.78 1.66
N LYS A 128 11.98 15.49 1.96
CA LYS A 128 13.16 14.72 1.59
C LYS A 128 12.94 13.97 0.28
N PHE A 129 11.79 13.37 0.11
CA PHE A 129 11.41 12.55 -1.02
C PHE A 129 10.04 12.99 -1.58
N PRO A 130 10.00 13.86 -2.59
CA PRO A 130 8.73 14.38 -3.12
C PRO A 130 7.77 13.31 -3.70
N ALA A 131 8.26 12.08 -3.99
CA ALA A 131 7.43 10.97 -4.46
C ALA A 131 6.67 10.21 -3.35
N CYS A 132 6.98 10.47 -2.08
CA CYS A 132 6.40 9.75 -0.94
C CYS A 132 4.88 9.72 -0.92
N GLY A 133 4.23 10.82 -1.32
CA GLY A 133 2.77 10.91 -1.35
C GLY A 133 2.12 9.81 -2.17
N ILE A 134 2.73 9.46 -3.31
CA ILE A 134 2.22 8.42 -4.23
C ILE A 134 2.20 7.04 -3.55
N PHE A 135 3.16 6.74 -2.68
CA PHE A 135 3.20 5.47 -1.94
C PHE A 135 2.20 5.44 -0.79
N THR A 136 1.83 6.58 -0.23
CA THR A 136 0.79 6.65 0.81
C THR A 136 -0.58 6.35 0.23
N MET A 137 -0.94 7.06 -0.85
CA MET A 137 -2.23 6.95 -1.54
C MET A 137 -2.21 7.77 -2.83
N VAL A 138 -3.10 7.45 -3.76
CA VAL A 138 -3.34 8.25 -4.97
C VAL A 138 -4.84 8.48 -5.09
N SER A 139 -5.28 9.73 -5.17
CA SER A 139 -6.69 10.06 -5.40
C SER A 139 -7.18 9.48 -6.72
N GLY A 140 -8.30 8.76 -6.70
CA GLY A 140 -8.81 8.02 -7.86
C GLY A 140 -8.01 6.78 -8.22
N GLY A 141 -7.05 6.40 -7.37
CA GLY A 141 -6.15 5.28 -7.60
C GLY A 141 -6.75 3.91 -7.28
N MET A 142 -5.85 2.97 -7.03
CA MET A 142 -6.15 1.57 -6.71
C MET A 142 -6.98 1.42 -5.45
N SER A 143 -7.84 0.40 -5.41
CA SER A 143 -8.43 -0.07 -4.15
C SER A 143 -7.34 -0.59 -3.20
N PRO A 144 -7.61 -0.73 -1.89
CA PRO A 144 -6.63 -1.26 -0.94
C PRO A 144 -6.04 -2.61 -1.36
N MET A 145 -6.87 -3.52 -1.87
CA MET A 145 -6.42 -4.84 -2.33
C MET A 145 -5.54 -4.76 -3.58
N GLU A 146 -5.87 -3.89 -4.53
CA GLU A 146 -5.02 -3.65 -5.71
C GLU A 146 -3.69 -3.03 -5.30
N ALA A 147 -3.69 -2.07 -4.37
CA ALA A 147 -2.47 -1.47 -3.83
C ALA A 147 -1.59 -2.50 -3.11
N MET A 148 -2.17 -3.37 -2.27
CA MET A 148 -1.43 -4.47 -1.65
C MET A 148 -0.75 -5.36 -2.69
N THR A 149 -1.45 -5.66 -3.81
CA THR A 149 -0.85 -6.47 -4.88
C THR A 149 0.21 -5.70 -5.66
N TRP A 150 0.09 -4.39 -5.82
CA TRP A 150 1.11 -3.54 -6.44
C TRP A 150 2.39 -3.51 -5.62
N PHE A 151 2.29 -3.29 -4.31
CA PHE A 151 3.44 -3.36 -3.43
C PHE A 151 4.10 -4.73 -3.43
N ARG A 152 3.33 -5.80 -3.58
CA ARG A 152 3.84 -7.16 -3.51
C ARG A 152 4.45 -7.65 -4.83
N GLU A 153 3.75 -7.43 -5.95
CA GLU A 153 4.03 -8.07 -7.24
C GLU A 153 4.17 -7.06 -8.40
N GLY A 154 3.76 -5.81 -8.16
CA GLY A 154 3.70 -4.77 -9.18
C GLY A 154 4.90 -3.82 -9.22
N GLY A 155 5.89 -4.02 -8.36
CA GLY A 155 7.09 -3.18 -8.31
C GLY A 155 7.01 -2.01 -7.32
N GLY A 156 5.90 -1.86 -6.58
CA GLY A 156 5.73 -0.74 -5.65
C GLY A 156 6.73 -0.74 -4.49
N SER A 157 7.02 -1.91 -3.91
CA SER A 157 8.02 -2.01 -2.84
C SER A 157 9.43 -1.75 -3.34
N GLU A 158 9.77 -2.24 -4.52
CA GLU A 158 11.07 -2.02 -5.15
C GLU A 158 11.32 -0.54 -5.45
N LEU A 159 10.30 0.18 -5.93
CA LEU A 159 10.37 1.64 -6.14
C LEU A 159 10.45 2.41 -4.82
N ALA A 160 9.80 1.95 -3.76
CA ALA A 160 9.91 2.57 -2.44
C ALA A 160 11.32 2.38 -1.85
N GLU A 161 11.92 1.20 -2.02
CA GLU A 161 13.33 0.94 -1.65
C GLU A 161 14.29 1.80 -2.46
N GLU A 162 14.11 1.90 -3.78
CA GLU A 162 14.91 2.78 -4.64
C GLU A 162 14.85 4.24 -4.17
N MET A 163 13.69 4.71 -3.73
CA MET A 163 13.51 6.09 -3.25
C MET A 163 14.41 6.41 -2.06
N VAL A 164 14.67 5.44 -1.19
CA VAL A 164 15.48 5.62 0.02
C VAL A 164 16.92 5.13 -0.14
N GLU A 165 17.35 4.79 -1.36
CA GLU A 165 18.71 4.37 -1.64
C GLU A 165 19.74 5.38 -1.12
N GLY A 166 20.77 4.90 -0.43
CA GLY A 166 21.81 5.71 0.19
C GLY A 166 21.53 6.11 1.64
N TYR A 167 20.36 5.77 2.19
CA TYR A 167 20.05 5.85 3.62
C TYR A 167 20.18 4.48 4.28
N ASN A 168 20.40 4.46 5.59
CA ASN A 168 20.48 3.23 6.37
C ASN A 168 19.08 2.74 6.80
N VAL A 169 18.17 2.68 5.83
CA VAL A 169 16.75 2.33 6.02
C VAL A 169 16.35 1.25 5.02
N HIS A 170 15.77 0.16 5.52
CA HIS A 170 15.13 -0.89 4.75
C HIS A 170 13.61 -0.76 4.89
N ILE A 171 12.90 -0.68 3.77
CA ILE A 171 11.42 -0.70 3.74
C ILE A 171 10.97 -2.15 3.56
N LEU A 172 10.29 -2.70 4.56
CA LEU A 172 9.88 -4.09 4.50
C LEU A 172 8.86 -4.33 3.39
N LYS A 173 9.19 -5.21 2.46
CA LYS A 173 8.29 -5.57 1.34
C LYS A 173 6.95 -6.09 1.86
N ASN A 174 5.86 -5.38 1.53
CA ASN A 174 4.50 -5.68 2.00
C ASN A 174 4.33 -5.70 3.52
N GLY A 175 5.21 -5.06 4.26
CA GLY A 175 5.10 -4.90 5.70
C GLY A 175 4.64 -3.51 6.06
N GLY A 176 3.76 -3.41 7.05
CA GLY A 176 3.26 -2.14 7.54
C GLY A 176 1.77 -2.19 7.83
N TRP A 177 1.14 -1.03 7.80
CA TRP A 177 -0.27 -0.88 8.08
C TRP A 177 -1.00 -0.35 6.83
N MET A 178 -2.15 -0.95 6.50
CA MET A 178 -3.01 -0.54 5.41
C MET A 178 -4.38 -0.19 5.96
N GLY A 179 -4.80 1.07 5.77
CA GLY A 179 -6.14 1.55 6.11
C GLY A 179 -7.14 1.39 4.98
N PRO A 180 -8.44 1.30 5.30
CA PRO A 180 -9.52 1.35 4.33
C PRO A 180 -9.67 2.76 3.74
N PRO A 181 -10.58 2.95 2.75
CA PRO A 181 -10.91 4.28 2.26
C PRO A 181 -11.36 5.21 3.38
N GLU A 182 -10.89 6.44 3.35
CA GLU A 182 -11.37 7.47 4.26
C GLU A 182 -12.70 8.08 3.81
N ALA A 183 -13.36 8.77 4.73
CA ALA A 183 -14.49 9.62 4.37
C ALA A 183 -14.09 10.64 3.30
N PHE A 184 -14.91 10.82 2.28
CA PHE A 184 -14.63 11.80 1.23
C PHE A 184 -14.62 13.22 1.80
N LEU A 185 -15.67 13.56 2.56
CA LEU A 185 -15.83 14.86 3.20
C LEU A 185 -16.92 14.80 4.27
N MET A 186 -16.78 15.61 5.33
CA MET A 186 -17.87 15.96 6.25
C MET A 186 -18.17 17.45 6.16
N THR A 187 -19.46 17.85 6.19
CA THR A 187 -19.87 19.23 5.95
C THR A 187 -21.28 19.51 6.50
N ASN A 188 -21.61 20.81 6.70
CA ASN A 188 -22.96 21.28 7.01
C ASN A 188 -23.72 21.73 5.74
N LYS A 189 -23.15 21.53 4.55
CA LYS A 189 -23.78 21.90 3.28
C LYS A 189 -23.96 20.64 2.42
N GLU A 190 -25.15 20.47 1.87
CA GLU A 190 -25.37 19.41 0.89
C GLU A 190 -24.57 19.71 -0.39
N LEU A 191 -23.77 18.75 -0.86
CA LEU A 191 -22.96 18.84 -2.07
C LEU A 191 -23.56 17.93 -3.15
N LYS A 192 -23.79 18.47 -4.35
CA LYS A 192 -24.39 17.75 -5.48
C LYS A 192 -23.52 17.72 -6.72
N THR A 193 -22.81 18.80 -6.96
CA THR A 193 -22.02 19.02 -8.19
C THR A 193 -20.65 19.59 -7.82
N VAL A 194 -19.72 19.57 -8.77
CA VAL A 194 -18.40 20.19 -8.62
C VAL A 194 -18.50 21.70 -8.34
N ALA A 195 -19.56 22.37 -8.84
CA ALA A 195 -19.76 23.79 -8.61
C ALA A 195 -19.98 24.14 -7.12
N ASP A 196 -20.42 23.18 -6.30
CA ASP A 196 -20.60 23.37 -4.86
C ASP A 196 -19.29 23.51 -4.09
N PHE A 197 -18.14 23.19 -4.71
CA PHE A 197 -16.83 23.47 -4.14
C PHE A 197 -16.43 24.95 -4.24
N GLN A 198 -17.08 25.75 -5.09
CA GLN A 198 -16.70 27.13 -5.29
C GLN A 198 -16.86 27.96 -4.01
N GLY A 199 -15.71 28.38 -3.45
CA GLY A 199 -15.65 29.24 -2.25
C GLY A 199 -15.98 28.54 -0.93
N ILE A 200 -16.26 27.21 -0.91
CA ILE A 200 -16.37 26.44 0.33
C ILE A 200 -15.00 26.36 1.00
N LYS A 201 -14.93 26.60 2.28
CA LYS A 201 -13.69 26.48 3.05
C LYS A 201 -13.55 25.08 3.61
N ILE A 202 -12.55 24.35 3.14
CA ILE A 202 -12.33 22.94 3.51
C ILE A 202 -11.03 22.79 4.28
N ARG A 203 -11.09 22.15 5.45
CA ARG A 203 -9.88 21.63 6.08
C ARG A 203 -9.45 20.36 5.32
N GLY A 204 -8.22 20.37 4.82
CA GLY A 204 -7.65 19.24 4.11
C GLY A 204 -6.13 19.28 4.04
N ALA A 205 -5.52 18.19 3.59
CA ALA A 205 -4.08 18.02 3.51
C ALA A 205 -3.66 17.26 2.24
N GLY A 206 -2.37 17.41 1.87
CA GLY A 206 -1.75 16.64 0.78
C GLY A 206 -2.36 16.89 -0.60
N ASP A 207 -2.21 15.89 -1.47
CA ASP A 207 -2.65 15.95 -2.88
C ASP A 207 -4.15 16.19 -3.00
N ALA A 208 -4.96 15.57 -2.13
CA ALA A 208 -6.41 15.76 -2.12
C ALA A 208 -6.82 17.22 -1.88
N ALA A 209 -6.11 17.92 -1.00
CA ALA A 209 -6.34 19.34 -0.77
C ALA A 209 -6.03 20.18 -2.00
N GLU A 210 -4.93 19.89 -2.71
CA GLU A 210 -4.59 20.59 -3.94
C GLU A 210 -5.64 20.36 -5.04
N ILE A 211 -6.10 19.13 -5.20
CA ILE A 211 -7.16 18.78 -6.17
C ILE A 211 -8.45 19.54 -5.84
N LEU A 212 -8.89 19.55 -4.57
CA LEU A 212 -10.06 20.31 -4.14
C LEU A 212 -9.89 21.84 -4.35
N SER A 213 -8.66 22.34 -4.14
CA SER A 213 -8.33 23.75 -4.41
C SER A 213 -8.50 24.11 -5.88
N ARG A 214 -8.08 23.25 -6.80
CA ARG A 214 -8.25 23.42 -8.25
C ARG A 214 -9.72 23.41 -8.66
N LEU A 215 -10.55 22.68 -7.92
CA LEU A 215 -12.02 22.68 -8.09
C LEU A 215 -12.70 23.91 -7.47
N GLY A 216 -11.95 24.84 -6.87
CA GLY A 216 -12.43 26.13 -6.36
C GLY A 216 -12.69 26.19 -4.87
N ALA A 217 -12.32 25.16 -4.11
CA ALA A 217 -12.37 25.19 -2.65
C ALA A 217 -11.27 26.06 -2.05
N GLY A 218 -11.59 26.76 -0.96
CA GLY A 218 -10.60 27.46 -0.15
C GLY A 218 -10.02 26.50 0.89
N MET A 219 -8.77 26.07 0.70
CA MET A 219 -8.14 25.11 1.61
C MET A 219 -7.58 25.76 2.87
N VAL A 220 -7.81 25.12 4.02
CA VAL A 220 -7.30 25.55 5.33
C VAL A 220 -6.60 24.35 5.99
N MET A 221 -5.31 24.53 6.32
CA MET A 221 -4.55 23.51 7.04
C MET A 221 -4.64 23.77 8.55
N MET A 222 -5.05 22.74 9.30
CA MET A 222 -5.04 22.76 10.76
C MET A 222 -4.98 21.34 11.33
N PRO A 223 -4.51 21.14 12.58
CA PRO A 223 -4.59 19.87 13.28
C PRO A 223 -6.03 19.35 13.40
N ALA A 224 -6.20 18.03 13.36
CA ALA A 224 -7.53 17.39 13.46
C ALA A 224 -8.29 17.78 14.74
N GLY A 225 -7.59 17.97 15.86
CA GLY A 225 -8.20 18.39 17.13
C GLY A 225 -8.79 19.82 17.14
N GLU A 226 -8.49 20.65 16.12
CA GLU A 226 -9.02 22.01 15.99
C GLU A 226 -10.26 22.06 15.06
N VAL A 227 -10.56 20.96 14.39
CA VAL A 227 -11.64 20.90 13.37
C VAL A 227 -13.00 21.21 13.98
N PHE A 228 -13.33 20.59 15.11
CA PHE A 228 -14.62 20.79 15.78
C PHE A 228 -14.89 22.28 16.06
N GLU A 229 -13.96 22.95 16.76
CA GLU A 229 -14.13 24.39 17.06
C GLU A 229 -14.15 25.26 15.80
N SER A 230 -13.42 24.89 14.77
CA SER A 230 -13.34 25.64 13.51
C SER A 230 -14.62 25.56 12.70
N MET A 231 -15.31 24.39 12.73
CA MET A 231 -16.65 24.22 12.17
C MET A 231 -17.67 25.06 12.93
N GLU A 232 -17.72 24.95 14.25
CA GLU A 232 -18.63 25.71 15.12
C GLU A 232 -18.50 27.24 14.94
N ARG A 233 -17.30 27.73 14.72
CA ARG A 233 -17.02 29.17 14.49
C ARG A 233 -17.20 29.62 13.05
N GLY A 234 -17.48 28.72 12.11
CA GLY A 234 -17.57 28.99 10.68
C GLY A 234 -16.24 29.43 10.04
N VAL A 235 -15.10 29.03 10.63
CA VAL A 235 -13.78 29.21 10.04
C VAL A 235 -13.64 28.31 8.81
N ILE A 236 -14.18 27.11 8.89
CA ILE A 236 -14.32 26.14 7.80
C ILE A 236 -15.79 25.73 7.65
N ASP A 237 -16.16 25.32 6.44
CA ASP A 237 -17.50 24.82 6.07
C ASP A 237 -17.54 23.30 5.96
N ALA A 238 -16.36 22.69 5.78
CA ALA A 238 -16.20 21.25 5.58
C ALA A 238 -14.79 20.78 5.99
N PHE A 239 -14.64 19.48 6.15
CA PHE A 239 -13.34 18.89 6.48
C PHE A 239 -13.23 17.45 5.97
N GLU A 240 -12.00 17.05 5.68
CA GLU A 240 -11.55 15.67 5.63
C GLU A 240 -10.56 15.43 6.77
N VAL A 241 -10.62 14.30 7.44
CA VAL A 241 -9.72 13.95 8.54
C VAL A 241 -9.22 12.52 8.42
N ALA A 242 -10.14 11.53 8.42
CA ALA A 242 -9.77 10.12 8.45
C ALA A 242 -10.94 9.19 8.09
N SER A 243 -10.80 7.92 8.46
CA SER A 243 -11.86 6.92 8.36
C SER A 243 -13.09 7.27 9.21
N PRO A 244 -14.27 6.72 8.92
CA PRO A 244 -15.47 6.91 9.74
C PRO A 244 -15.25 6.62 11.23
N THR A 245 -14.49 5.58 11.56
CA THR A 245 -14.16 5.21 12.95
C THR A 245 -13.45 6.33 13.69
N LEU A 246 -12.38 6.86 13.13
CA LEU A 246 -11.60 7.92 13.79
C LEU A 246 -12.40 9.22 13.84
N ASN A 247 -13.17 9.54 12.80
CA ASN A 247 -14.05 10.73 12.80
C ASN A 247 -15.10 10.65 13.90
N TRP A 248 -15.66 9.46 14.15
CA TRP A 248 -16.58 9.23 15.27
C TRP A 248 -15.89 9.40 16.63
N ASP A 249 -14.73 8.80 16.80
CA ASP A 249 -13.97 8.84 18.08
C ASP A 249 -13.49 10.25 18.41
N LEU A 250 -13.28 11.12 17.41
CA LEU A 250 -13.00 12.54 17.57
C LEU A 250 -14.24 13.41 17.85
N GLY A 251 -15.44 12.83 17.87
CA GLY A 251 -16.68 13.57 18.12
C GLY A 251 -17.17 14.42 16.94
N LEU A 252 -16.69 14.16 15.72
CA LEU A 252 -16.97 15.00 14.55
C LEU A 252 -18.40 14.89 14.01
N GLN A 253 -19.20 13.92 14.48
CA GLN A 253 -20.64 13.86 14.26
C GLN A 253 -21.39 15.06 14.83
N GLU A 254 -20.83 15.75 15.83
CA GLU A 254 -21.42 16.94 16.41
C GLU A 254 -21.15 18.20 15.57
N ALA A 255 -20.16 18.13 14.66
CA ALA A 255 -19.67 19.26 13.87
C ALA A 255 -20.22 19.31 12.44
N ALA A 256 -20.81 18.23 11.93
CA ALA A 256 -21.26 18.15 10.54
C ALA A 256 -22.55 17.32 10.38
N ASP A 257 -23.47 17.85 9.55
CA ASP A 257 -24.76 17.22 9.26
C ASP A 257 -24.63 16.10 8.22
N TYR A 258 -23.62 16.18 7.31
CA TYR A 258 -23.42 15.26 6.20
C TYR A 258 -22.07 14.55 6.30
N LEU A 259 -22.10 13.24 6.08
CA LEU A 259 -20.91 12.40 5.89
C LEU A 259 -20.94 11.81 4.47
N TYR A 260 -20.06 12.27 3.60
CA TYR A 260 -19.92 11.75 2.24
C TYR A 260 -18.90 10.62 2.16
N LEU A 261 -19.33 9.48 1.61
CA LEU A 261 -18.51 8.28 1.45
C LEU A 261 -18.16 8.07 -0.02
N SER A 262 -16.86 7.98 -0.31
CA SER A 262 -16.28 7.56 -1.58
C SER A 262 -14.79 7.28 -1.39
N GLY A 263 -14.27 6.26 -2.06
CA GLY A 263 -12.83 6.03 -2.15
C GLY A 263 -12.10 6.95 -3.15
N ALA A 264 -12.81 7.88 -3.82
CA ALA A 264 -12.20 8.73 -4.85
C ALA A 264 -11.11 9.65 -4.30
N ARG A 265 -11.27 10.20 -3.09
CA ARG A 265 -10.31 11.10 -2.48
C ARG A 265 -9.10 10.34 -1.94
N GLN A 266 -9.33 9.38 -1.10
CA GLN A 266 -8.31 8.57 -0.44
C GLN A 266 -8.79 7.12 -0.39
N PRO A 267 -8.43 6.32 -1.40
CA PRO A 267 -8.89 4.93 -1.51
C PRO A 267 -8.28 4.01 -0.46
N TYR A 268 -7.12 4.35 0.07
CA TYR A 268 -6.43 3.67 1.15
C TYR A 268 -5.41 4.62 1.79
N GLU A 269 -4.84 4.21 2.92
CA GLU A 269 -3.62 4.77 3.47
C GLU A 269 -2.61 3.64 3.70
N TYR A 270 -1.38 3.79 3.22
CA TYR A 270 -0.31 2.84 3.48
C TYR A 270 0.82 3.47 4.28
N ASN A 271 1.10 2.87 5.42
CA ASN A 271 2.17 3.25 6.33
C ASN A 271 3.21 2.14 6.39
N PRO A 272 4.42 2.34 5.83
CA PRO A 272 5.42 1.28 5.72
C PRO A 272 5.99 0.89 7.08
N PHE A 273 6.36 -0.39 7.20
CA PHE A 273 7.27 -0.86 8.23
C PHE A 273 8.70 -0.66 7.72
N ILE A 274 9.46 0.16 8.42
CA ILE A 274 10.86 0.43 8.11
C ILE A 274 11.76 -0.08 9.22
N VAL A 275 12.97 -0.53 8.84
CA VAL A 275 13.98 -1.07 9.74
C VAL A 275 15.32 -0.39 9.45
N ASN A 276 16.13 -0.14 10.46
CA ASN A 276 17.52 0.22 10.26
C ASN A 276 18.24 -0.89 9.47
N GLN A 277 18.89 -0.53 8.37
CA GLN A 277 19.47 -1.51 7.42
C GLN A 277 20.54 -2.40 8.08
N ASP A 278 21.36 -1.84 8.99
CA ASP A 278 22.36 -2.62 9.69
C ASP A 278 21.71 -3.66 10.62
N ARG A 279 20.68 -3.24 11.36
CA ARG A 279 19.91 -4.14 12.23
C ARG A 279 19.17 -5.23 11.45
N TRP A 280 18.67 -4.90 10.23
CA TRP A 280 18.10 -5.88 9.34
C TRP A 280 19.12 -6.91 8.86
N ASN A 281 20.34 -6.45 8.51
CA ASN A 281 21.41 -7.30 8.01
C ASN A 281 21.96 -8.24 9.08
N GLU A 282 21.91 -7.85 10.38
CA GLU A 282 22.31 -8.71 11.51
C GLU A 282 21.40 -9.93 11.69
N LEU A 283 20.12 -9.86 11.25
CA LEU A 283 19.21 -10.97 11.44
C LEU A 283 19.54 -12.15 10.52
N PRO A 284 19.48 -13.40 11.04
CA PRO A 284 19.49 -14.58 10.20
C PRO A 284 18.21 -14.70 9.37
N ASP A 285 18.26 -15.44 8.28
CA ASP A 285 17.20 -15.50 7.27
C ASP A 285 15.86 -16.01 7.82
N ASP A 286 15.88 -16.92 8.77
CA ASP A 286 14.66 -17.41 9.42
C ASP A 286 13.96 -16.32 10.24
N LEU A 287 14.68 -15.43 10.91
CA LEU A 287 14.11 -14.28 11.62
C LEU A 287 13.61 -13.21 10.65
N LYS A 288 14.32 -12.95 9.54
CA LYS A 288 13.84 -12.07 8.46
C LYS A 288 12.53 -12.58 7.87
N ALA A 289 12.43 -13.90 7.65
CA ALA A 289 11.20 -14.53 7.17
C ALA A 289 10.04 -14.37 8.16
N ILE A 290 10.28 -14.57 9.47
CA ILE A 290 9.28 -14.36 10.53
C ILE A 290 8.79 -12.91 10.54
N VAL A 291 9.70 -11.93 10.54
CA VAL A 291 9.34 -10.50 10.51
C VAL A 291 8.47 -10.19 9.29
N SER A 292 8.86 -10.66 8.12
CA SER A 292 8.12 -10.42 6.87
C SER A 292 6.73 -11.06 6.89
N GLN A 293 6.62 -12.32 7.32
CA GLN A 293 5.34 -13.03 7.33
C GLN A 293 4.36 -12.49 8.38
N VAL A 294 4.84 -12.17 9.57
CA VAL A 294 4.00 -11.59 10.63
C VAL A 294 3.47 -10.22 10.21
N ASN A 295 4.33 -9.36 9.64
CA ASN A 295 3.88 -8.06 9.14
C ASN A 295 2.83 -8.18 8.04
N GLN A 296 3.00 -9.10 7.08
CA GLN A 296 2.02 -9.32 6.01
C GLN A 296 0.68 -9.82 6.57
N ALA A 297 0.71 -10.75 7.52
CA ALA A 297 -0.49 -11.26 8.17
C ALA A 297 -1.22 -10.15 8.94
N GLU A 298 -0.48 -9.31 9.67
CA GLU A 298 -1.06 -8.20 10.42
C GLU A 298 -1.62 -7.11 9.50
N THR A 299 -1.00 -6.80 8.36
CA THR A 299 -1.54 -5.85 7.39
C THR A 299 -2.97 -6.23 6.99
N ILE A 300 -3.21 -7.50 6.69
CA ILE A 300 -4.54 -8.01 6.33
C ILE A 300 -5.48 -8.03 7.54
N ARG A 301 -4.99 -8.42 8.72
CA ARG A 301 -5.78 -8.42 9.96
C ARG A 301 -6.28 -7.02 10.31
N ALA A 302 -5.36 -6.04 10.35
CA ALA A 302 -5.67 -4.66 10.67
C ALA A 302 -6.68 -4.05 9.69
N TYR A 303 -6.49 -4.31 8.40
CA TYR A 303 -7.44 -3.88 7.37
C TYR A 303 -8.85 -4.44 7.60
N ASN A 304 -8.98 -5.74 7.86
CA ASN A 304 -10.28 -6.38 8.13
C ASN A 304 -10.93 -5.86 9.41
N GLU A 305 -10.14 -5.62 10.45
CA GLU A 305 -10.62 -5.04 11.71
C GLU A 305 -11.18 -3.62 11.51
N LEU A 306 -10.46 -2.80 10.74
CA LEU A 306 -10.88 -1.44 10.43
C LEU A 306 -12.16 -1.40 9.61
N ILE A 307 -12.34 -2.26 8.62
CA ILE A 307 -13.60 -2.37 7.87
C ILE A 307 -14.77 -2.65 8.83
N ARG A 308 -14.60 -3.56 9.78
CA ARG A 308 -15.65 -3.84 10.78
C ARG A 308 -15.94 -2.62 11.65
N LEU A 309 -14.90 -1.94 12.12
CA LEU A 309 -15.05 -0.74 12.95
C LEU A 309 -15.72 0.41 12.19
N ASP A 310 -15.38 0.60 10.91
CA ASP A 310 -15.99 1.63 10.07
C ASP A 310 -17.49 1.34 9.81
N LEU A 311 -17.88 0.07 9.61
CA LEU A 311 -19.29 -0.31 9.52
C LEU A 311 -20.05 0.03 10.81
N GLU A 312 -19.45 -0.21 11.98
CA GLU A 312 -20.03 0.15 13.27
C GLU A 312 -20.12 1.67 13.46
N ALA A 313 -19.08 2.41 13.02
CA ALA A 313 -19.06 3.87 13.10
C ALA A 313 -20.11 4.51 12.19
N ILE A 314 -20.25 4.02 10.95
CA ILE A 314 -21.28 4.49 10.01
C ILE A 314 -22.68 4.33 10.62
N ALA A 315 -22.99 3.17 11.22
CA ALA A 315 -24.26 2.96 11.88
C ALA A 315 -24.48 3.94 13.05
N LYS A 316 -23.43 4.27 13.82
CA LYS A 316 -23.50 5.27 14.89
C LYS A 316 -23.76 6.69 14.34
N PHE A 317 -23.14 7.07 13.20
CA PHE A 317 -23.43 8.34 12.53
C PHE A 317 -24.90 8.44 12.11
N GLU A 318 -25.46 7.38 11.50
CA GLU A 318 -26.87 7.31 11.11
C GLU A 318 -27.81 7.39 12.34
N ASP A 319 -27.50 6.63 13.41
CA ASP A 319 -28.27 6.66 14.67
C ASP A 319 -28.21 8.03 15.36
N TYR A 320 -27.11 8.76 15.21
CA TYR A 320 -26.96 10.13 15.73
C TYR A 320 -27.79 11.15 14.95
N GLY A 321 -28.07 10.88 13.67
CA GLY A 321 -28.82 11.73 12.78
C GLY A 321 -27.99 12.41 11.69
N THR A 322 -26.72 12.06 11.55
CA THR A 322 -25.89 12.50 10.42
C THR A 322 -26.40 11.85 9.12
N GLU A 323 -26.58 12.62 8.07
CA GLU A 323 -26.91 12.09 6.75
C GLU A 323 -25.67 11.46 6.11
N VAL A 324 -25.64 10.13 6.11
CA VAL A 324 -24.55 9.36 5.47
C VAL A 324 -24.90 9.13 4.01
N LEU A 325 -24.14 9.72 3.11
CA LEU A 325 -24.42 9.74 1.68
C LEU A 325 -23.23 9.20 0.89
N ARG A 326 -23.52 8.53 -0.23
CA ARG A 326 -22.51 8.36 -1.27
C ARG A 326 -22.26 9.69 -1.96
N VAL A 327 -21.01 9.98 -2.31
CA VAL A 327 -20.68 11.15 -3.15
C VAL A 327 -21.49 11.08 -4.45
N PRO A 328 -22.19 12.17 -4.86
CA PRO A 328 -22.91 12.23 -6.12
C PRO A 328 -21.99 11.95 -7.32
N ALA A 329 -22.49 11.20 -8.31
CA ALA A 329 -21.68 10.76 -9.44
C ALA A 329 -21.01 11.91 -10.21
N GLU A 330 -21.75 13.01 -10.44
CA GLU A 330 -21.19 14.19 -11.14
C GLU A 330 -20.03 14.83 -10.37
N LEU A 331 -20.16 14.91 -9.06
CA LEU A 331 -19.11 15.45 -8.19
C LEU A 331 -17.89 14.52 -8.15
N GLU A 332 -18.13 13.21 -8.03
CA GLU A 332 -17.07 12.19 -8.02
C GLU A 332 -16.31 12.16 -9.35
N GLU A 333 -17.03 12.19 -10.49
CA GLU A 333 -16.44 12.23 -11.83
C GLU A 333 -15.58 13.47 -12.03
N GLY A 334 -16.08 14.67 -11.64
CA GLY A 334 -15.32 15.91 -11.76
C GLY A 334 -14.08 15.93 -10.86
N TYR A 335 -14.17 15.37 -9.63
CA TYR A 335 -13.01 15.22 -8.77
C TYR A 335 -11.96 14.28 -9.39
N LEU A 336 -12.39 13.16 -9.94
CA LEU A 336 -11.50 12.19 -10.59
C LEU A 336 -10.85 12.71 -11.87
N GLU A 337 -11.55 13.59 -12.63
CA GLU A 337 -11.00 14.25 -13.81
C GLU A 337 -9.85 15.18 -13.41
N GLU A 338 -10.06 16.04 -12.42
CA GLU A 338 -9.04 16.95 -11.89
C GLU A 338 -7.86 16.19 -11.28
N ALA A 339 -8.13 15.08 -10.57
CA ALA A 339 -7.09 14.23 -10.00
C ALA A 339 -6.18 13.65 -11.09
N ARG A 340 -6.74 13.18 -12.21
CA ARG A 340 -5.93 12.68 -13.35
C ARG A 340 -5.05 13.77 -13.94
N GLU A 341 -5.57 14.99 -14.10
CA GLU A 341 -4.79 16.12 -14.60
C GLU A 341 -3.65 16.46 -13.64
N PHE A 342 -3.95 16.57 -12.35
CA PHE A 342 -2.97 16.81 -11.29
C PHE A 342 -1.81 15.80 -11.31
N TYR A 343 -2.11 14.50 -11.33
CA TYR A 343 -1.05 13.47 -11.36
C TYR A 343 -0.32 13.40 -12.71
N SER A 344 -0.96 13.74 -13.82
CA SER A 344 -0.28 13.86 -15.13
C SER A 344 0.76 15.00 -15.11
N GLU A 345 0.42 16.15 -14.54
CA GLU A 345 1.37 17.26 -14.36
C GLU A 345 2.51 16.88 -13.39
N MET A 346 2.19 16.20 -12.30
CA MET A 346 3.17 15.71 -11.33
C MET A 346 4.18 14.77 -11.98
N ALA A 347 3.71 13.82 -12.80
CA ALA A 347 4.55 12.89 -13.54
C ALA A 347 5.47 13.58 -14.53
N ALA A 348 4.97 14.60 -15.24
CA ALA A 348 5.75 15.39 -16.19
C ALA A 348 6.82 16.27 -15.51
N GLY A 349 6.62 16.63 -14.25
CA GLY A 349 7.50 17.52 -13.48
C GLY A 349 8.72 16.85 -12.85
N ASP A 350 8.74 15.52 -12.72
CA ASP A 350 9.80 14.79 -12.02
C ASP A 350 9.90 13.35 -12.55
N GLU A 351 11.10 12.93 -12.98
CA GLU A 351 11.33 11.63 -13.64
C GLU A 351 11.01 10.45 -12.71
N PHE A 352 11.39 10.52 -11.44
CA PHE A 352 11.14 9.42 -10.50
C PHE A 352 9.64 9.32 -10.19
N ARG A 353 8.96 10.45 -9.91
CA ARG A 353 7.50 10.47 -9.73
C ARG A 353 6.78 9.95 -10.97
N GLY A 354 7.26 10.29 -12.17
CA GLY A 354 6.74 9.75 -13.43
C GLY A 354 6.81 8.23 -13.47
N ARG A 355 7.98 7.64 -13.16
CA ARG A 355 8.15 6.17 -13.13
C ARG A 355 7.27 5.48 -12.09
N VAL A 356 7.13 6.08 -10.90
CA VAL A 356 6.27 5.53 -9.85
C VAL A 356 4.80 5.56 -10.29
N LEU A 357 4.31 6.69 -10.83
CA LEU A 357 2.94 6.82 -11.34
C LEU A 357 2.67 5.89 -12.54
N ASP A 358 3.62 5.78 -13.47
CA ASP A 358 3.50 4.85 -14.62
C ASP A 358 3.38 3.39 -14.15
N SER A 359 4.20 2.98 -13.18
CA SER A 359 4.10 1.65 -12.55
C SER A 359 2.74 1.45 -11.88
N TYR A 360 2.30 2.45 -11.11
CA TYR A 360 1.04 2.44 -10.37
C TYR A 360 -0.17 2.28 -11.31
N TRP A 361 -0.30 3.16 -12.30
CA TRP A 361 -1.44 3.14 -13.23
C TRP A 361 -1.42 1.92 -14.15
N SER A 362 -0.24 1.51 -14.63
CA SER A 362 -0.10 0.28 -15.42
C SER A 362 -0.54 -0.96 -14.65
N TRP A 363 -0.27 -1.02 -13.35
CA TRP A 363 -0.72 -2.12 -12.50
C TRP A 363 -2.23 -2.10 -12.30
N GLN A 364 -2.80 -0.93 -11.99
CA GLN A 364 -4.24 -0.76 -11.85
C GLN A 364 -4.98 -1.20 -13.13
N GLU A 365 -4.51 -0.77 -14.30
CA GLU A 365 -5.10 -1.16 -15.57
C GLU A 365 -5.08 -2.68 -15.79
N LYS A 366 -3.95 -3.34 -15.51
CA LYS A 366 -3.81 -4.79 -15.63
C LYS A 366 -4.77 -5.54 -14.72
N VAL A 367 -4.86 -5.14 -13.45
CA VAL A 367 -5.75 -5.79 -12.48
C VAL A 367 -7.21 -5.56 -12.85
N SER A 368 -7.59 -4.32 -13.16
CA SER A 368 -8.95 -3.96 -13.58
C SER A 368 -9.37 -4.70 -14.85
N ALA A 369 -8.48 -4.87 -15.83
CA ALA A 369 -8.76 -5.62 -17.06
C ALA A 369 -9.02 -7.11 -16.80
N VAL A 370 -8.43 -7.70 -15.77
CA VAL A 370 -8.73 -9.08 -15.35
C VAL A 370 -10.09 -9.15 -14.67
N TRP A 371 -10.34 -8.28 -13.68
CA TRP A 371 -11.62 -8.28 -12.93
C TRP A 371 -12.83 -7.98 -13.81
N ALA A 372 -12.68 -7.12 -14.82
CA ALA A 372 -13.76 -6.84 -15.78
C ALA A 372 -14.18 -8.05 -16.63
N ARG A 373 -13.41 -9.15 -16.62
CA ARG A 373 -13.71 -10.40 -17.34
C ARG A 373 -14.32 -11.47 -16.48
N LEU A 374 -14.30 -11.29 -15.17
CA LEU A 374 -14.85 -12.21 -14.17
C LEU A 374 -16.26 -11.81 -13.76
#